data_2f18a3a6a581718004a964520bacf534
#
_entry.id   2f18a3a6a581718004a964520bacf534
#
_cell.length_a   1.000
_cell.length_b   1.000
_cell.length_c   1.000
_cell.angle_alpha   90.00
_cell.angle_beta   90.00
_cell.angle_gamma   90.00
#
_symmetry.space_group_name_H-M   'P 1'
#
loop_
_entity.id
_entity.type
_entity.pdbx_description
1 polymer ?
#
loop_
_entity_poly.entity_id
_entity_poly.type
_entity_poly.pdbx_seq_one_letter_code
_entity_poly.pdbx_strand_id
1 'polypeptide(L)'
;MEEKRLLNPDELHEECGVFGMYDFDGNDVASEIYYGLFALQHRGQESCGIAVSDTEGPKGKVNAYKGMGLCNEVFTPDILEGLHGNIGVGHVRYSTAGSSTRENAQPLVLNYVKGTLALAHNGNLVNAPELRRELEYSGAIFQTTIDSEVIAYHIARERVRTATVEAAVWLCSLFRVKPSEKVSKTFSITSKVPAP
;
A
#
# COMPACT_ATOMS: atom_id res chain seq x y z
N MET A 1 -20.34 5.63 33.94
CA MET A 1 -20.89 6.33 32.78
C MET A 1 -19.69 6.86 32.03
N GLU A 2 -19.26 6.16 30.99
CA GLU A 2 -18.19 6.63 30.09
C GLU A 2 -18.76 7.76 29.23
N GLU A 3 -18.22 8.94 29.40
CA GLU A 3 -18.50 10.10 28.58
C GLU A 3 -18.02 9.80 27.15
N LYS A 4 -18.95 9.54 26.22
CA LYS A 4 -18.66 9.50 24.80
C LYS A 4 -18.13 10.87 24.40
N ARG A 5 -16.81 10.98 24.30
CA ARG A 5 -16.16 12.14 23.71
C ARG A 5 -16.75 12.33 22.31
N LEU A 6 -17.60 13.32 22.15
CA LEU A 6 -18.06 13.78 20.84
C LEU A 6 -16.82 14.27 20.10
N LEU A 7 -16.37 13.50 19.11
CA LEU A 7 -15.26 13.86 18.26
C LEU A 7 -15.62 15.18 17.55
N ASN A 8 -14.80 16.19 17.76
CA ASN A 8 -14.93 17.46 17.07
C ASN A 8 -14.65 17.19 15.57
N PRO A 9 -15.60 17.47 14.65
CA PRO A 9 -15.39 17.20 13.22
C PRO A 9 -14.25 18.01 12.60
N ASP A 10 -13.75 19.03 13.28
CA ASP A 10 -12.64 19.87 12.84
C ASP A 10 -11.28 19.46 13.43
N GLU A 11 -11.21 18.42 14.26
CA GLU A 11 -9.93 17.87 14.71
C GLU A 11 -9.26 17.08 13.57
N LEU A 12 -7.97 17.37 13.36
CA LEU A 12 -7.11 16.59 12.46
C LEU A 12 -6.99 15.17 13.01
N HIS A 13 -7.63 14.22 12.34
CA HIS A 13 -7.45 12.79 12.66
C HIS A 13 -6.16 12.30 12.05
N GLU A 14 -5.29 11.74 12.89
CA GLU A 14 -4.10 11.02 12.46
C GLU A 14 -4.53 9.77 11.69
N GLU A 15 -4.17 9.69 10.41
CA GLU A 15 -4.50 8.55 9.55
C GLU A 15 -3.25 8.14 8.82
N CYS A 16 -2.93 6.88 8.77
CA CYS A 16 -1.87 6.21 8.00
C CYS A 16 -0.78 7.12 7.39
N GLY A 17 0.41 6.59 7.14
CA GLY A 17 1.48 7.26 6.39
C GLY A 17 1.96 6.39 5.25
N VAL A 18 2.23 7.01 4.10
CA VAL A 18 2.85 6.36 2.94
C VAL A 18 4.14 7.10 2.62
N PHE A 19 5.21 6.35 2.38
CA PHE A 19 6.49 6.89 1.94
C PHE A 19 7.01 6.05 0.77
N GLY A 20 7.43 6.70 -0.31
CA GLY A 20 8.00 6.05 -1.48
C GLY A 20 9.34 6.66 -1.85
N MET A 21 10.26 5.83 -2.37
CA MET A 21 11.57 6.27 -2.80
C MET A 21 12.03 5.52 -4.05
N TYR A 22 12.76 6.21 -4.90
CA TYR A 22 13.48 5.64 -6.02
C TYR A 22 14.89 6.24 -6.07
N ASP A 23 15.88 5.38 -6.08
CA ASP A 23 17.28 5.74 -6.24
C ASP A 23 17.72 5.49 -7.70
N PHE A 24 18.21 6.56 -8.36
CA PHE A 24 18.61 6.53 -9.77
C PHE A 24 19.99 5.90 -9.98
N ASP A 25 20.80 5.84 -8.93
CA ASP A 25 22.16 5.27 -8.96
C ASP A 25 22.16 3.75 -8.66
N GLY A 26 20.97 3.19 -8.34
CA GLY A 26 20.80 1.76 -8.11
C GLY A 26 21.07 1.31 -6.69
N ASN A 27 21.15 2.24 -5.72
CA ASN A 27 21.35 1.88 -4.31
C ASN A 27 20.05 1.36 -3.68
N ASP A 28 20.18 0.48 -2.69
CA ASP A 28 19.06 -0.03 -1.90
C ASP A 28 18.39 1.11 -1.13
N VAL A 29 17.04 1.14 -1.13
CA VAL A 29 16.24 2.23 -0.53
C VAL A 29 15.48 1.84 0.73
N ALA A 30 15.64 0.61 1.21
CA ALA A 30 14.86 0.11 2.36
C ALA A 30 15.11 0.91 3.64
N SER A 31 16.37 1.28 3.89
CA SER A 31 16.75 2.06 5.09
C SER A 31 16.17 3.46 5.07
N GLU A 32 16.22 4.13 3.92
CA GLU A 32 15.66 5.47 3.73
C GLU A 32 14.13 5.45 3.88
N ILE A 33 13.47 4.42 3.33
CA ILE A 33 12.03 4.21 3.53
C ILE A 33 11.73 3.97 5.01
N TYR A 34 12.53 3.18 5.71
CA TYR A 34 12.37 2.98 7.15
C TYR A 34 12.43 4.31 7.93
N TYR A 35 13.42 5.15 7.68
CA TYR A 35 13.51 6.46 8.31
C TYR A 35 12.34 7.38 7.95
N GLY A 36 11.87 7.33 6.71
CA GLY A 36 10.67 8.04 6.29
C GLY A 36 9.42 7.57 7.04
N LEU A 37 9.24 6.26 7.21
CA LEU A 37 8.14 5.68 7.98
C LEU A 37 8.26 6.00 9.48
N PHE A 38 9.47 5.98 10.02
CA PHE A 38 9.73 6.35 11.42
C PHE A 38 9.31 7.80 11.69
N ALA A 39 9.61 8.72 10.76
CA ALA A 39 9.14 10.11 10.84
C ALA A 39 7.61 10.23 10.75
N LEU A 40 6.96 9.32 10.03
CA LEU A 40 5.49 9.24 9.88
C LEU A 40 4.81 8.39 10.97
N GLN A 41 5.55 7.82 11.93
CA GLN A 41 5.04 6.85 12.90
C GLN A 41 3.89 7.38 13.75
N HIS A 42 3.86 8.69 14.01
CA HIS A 42 2.77 9.35 14.74
C HIS A 42 1.41 9.23 14.02
N ARG A 43 1.40 8.97 12.70
CA ARG A 43 0.20 8.80 11.89
C ARG A 43 -0.34 7.37 11.89
N GLY A 44 0.49 6.36 12.22
CA GLY A 44 0.06 4.96 12.21
C GLY A 44 0.92 4.11 13.13
N GLN A 45 0.30 3.53 14.16
CA GLN A 45 0.99 2.79 15.23
C GLN A 45 0.56 1.32 15.31
N GLU A 46 -0.32 0.87 14.43
CA GLU A 46 -0.87 -0.49 14.47
C GLU A 46 0.03 -1.49 13.74
N SER A 47 0.45 -1.13 12.54
CA SER A 47 1.30 -1.99 11.72
C SER A 47 2.13 -1.15 10.74
N CYS A 48 3.22 -1.73 10.27
CA CYS A 48 4.05 -1.11 9.25
C CYS A 48 4.59 -2.17 8.27
N GLY A 49 5.04 -1.69 7.11
CA GLY A 49 5.62 -2.57 6.10
C GLY A 49 6.41 -1.78 5.07
N ILE A 50 7.35 -2.48 4.44
CA ILE A 50 8.20 -1.99 3.35
C ILE A 50 8.19 -3.03 2.24
N ALA A 51 8.05 -2.58 1.00
CA ALA A 51 8.21 -3.38 -0.20
C ALA A 51 9.18 -2.67 -1.14
N VAL A 52 10.20 -3.38 -1.58
CA VAL A 52 11.23 -2.87 -2.49
C VAL A 52 11.37 -3.78 -3.71
N SER A 53 11.83 -3.22 -4.81
CA SER A 53 12.12 -3.95 -6.04
C SER A 53 13.34 -3.36 -6.71
N ASP A 54 14.08 -4.19 -7.41
CA ASP A 54 15.18 -3.76 -8.25
C ASP A 54 14.67 -3.45 -9.66
N THR A 55 15.00 -2.27 -10.20
CA THR A 55 14.62 -1.86 -11.55
C THR A 55 15.44 -2.56 -12.63
N GLU A 56 16.63 -3.06 -12.33
CA GLU A 56 17.52 -3.77 -13.24
C GLU A 56 17.57 -5.29 -13.05
N GLY A 57 17.13 -5.78 -11.89
CA GLY A 57 17.16 -7.19 -11.52
C GLY A 57 16.11 -8.07 -12.20
N PRO A 58 15.93 -9.31 -11.75
CA PRO A 58 14.95 -10.23 -12.29
C PRO A 58 13.54 -9.64 -12.30
N LYS A 59 12.86 -9.75 -13.42
CA LYS A 59 11.52 -9.18 -13.62
C LYS A 59 10.52 -9.72 -12.60
N GLY A 60 9.73 -8.81 -12.02
CA GLY A 60 8.59 -9.14 -11.17
C GLY A 60 8.93 -9.58 -9.75
N LYS A 61 10.17 -9.43 -9.30
CA LYS A 61 10.52 -9.74 -7.92
C LYS A 61 10.37 -8.51 -7.04
N VAL A 62 9.48 -8.59 -6.06
CA VAL A 62 9.35 -7.63 -4.96
C VAL A 62 9.77 -8.32 -3.67
N ASN A 63 10.70 -7.72 -2.95
CA ASN A 63 11.05 -8.11 -1.59
C ASN A 63 10.22 -7.27 -0.63
N ALA A 64 9.53 -7.89 0.31
CA ALA A 64 8.67 -7.18 1.23
C ALA A 64 8.71 -7.79 2.63
N TYR A 65 8.63 -6.94 3.62
CA TYR A 65 8.41 -7.31 5.00
C TYR A 65 7.39 -6.39 5.64
N LYS A 66 6.48 -6.97 6.44
CA LYS A 66 5.46 -6.22 7.18
C LYS A 66 5.12 -6.91 8.49
N GLY A 67 4.75 -6.14 9.48
CA GLY A 67 4.41 -6.65 10.80
C GLY A 67 3.45 -5.76 11.57
N MET A 68 2.92 -6.30 12.65
CA MET A 68 2.12 -5.56 13.62
C MET A 68 3.09 -4.88 14.60
N GLY A 69 2.81 -3.63 14.96
CA GLY A 69 3.62 -2.83 15.88
C GLY A 69 4.31 -1.64 15.21
N LEU A 70 5.17 -0.99 15.97
CA LEU A 70 5.93 0.19 15.55
C LEU A 70 7.09 -0.19 14.62
N CYS A 71 7.56 0.76 13.81
CA CYS A 71 8.65 0.52 12.86
C CYS A 71 9.92 -0.04 13.53
N ASN A 72 10.28 0.47 14.70
CA ASN A 72 11.44 0.00 15.44
C ASN A 72 11.28 -1.38 16.11
N GLU A 73 10.03 -1.86 16.23
CA GLU A 73 9.71 -3.20 16.71
C GLU A 73 9.69 -4.23 15.59
N VAL A 74 9.22 -3.80 14.42
CA VAL A 74 9.02 -4.65 13.24
C VAL A 74 10.28 -4.80 12.41
N PHE A 75 11.06 -3.71 12.24
CA PHE A 75 12.25 -3.71 11.40
C PHE A 75 13.52 -3.77 12.24
N THR A 76 14.12 -4.95 12.30
CA THR A 76 15.49 -5.11 12.82
C THR A 76 16.51 -4.80 11.72
N PRO A 77 17.80 -4.52 12.08
CA PRO A 77 18.86 -4.34 11.09
C PRO A 77 18.93 -5.47 10.06
N ASP A 78 18.87 -6.73 10.50
CA ASP A 78 18.94 -7.91 9.63
C ASP A 78 17.78 -7.96 8.62
N ILE A 79 16.58 -7.50 9.02
CA ILE A 79 15.42 -7.43 8.13
C ILE A 79 15.64 -6.36 7.05
N LEU A 80 16.16 -5.19 7.45
CA LEU A 80 16.41 -4.10 6.51
C LEU A 80 17.54 -4.45 5.54
N GLU A 81 18.62 -5.09 6.02
CA GLU A 81 19.70 -5.59 5.17
C GLU A 81 19.24 -6.65 4.16
N GLY A 82 18.17 -7.40 4.47
CA GLY A 82 17.59 -8.37 3.56
C GLY A 82 16.63 -7.78 2.50
N LEU A 83 16.30 -6.49 2.58
CA LEU A 83 15.39 -5.81 1.66
C LEU A 83 16.18 -5.07 0.57
N HIS A 84 16.51 -5.78 -0.51
CA HIS A 84 17.27 -5.23 -1.63
C HIS A 84 16.35 -4.71 -2.73
N GLY A 85 16.65 -3.52 -3.23
CA GLY A 85 15.97 -2.88 -4.35
C GLY A 85 16.13 -1.36 -4.32
N ASN A 86 16.23 -0.76 -5.50
CA ASN A 86 16.45 0.68 -5.67
C ASN A 86 15.14 1.49 -5.84
N ILE A 87 14.00 0.83 -5.80
CA ILE A 87 12.68 1.46 -5.76
C ILE A 87 11.81 0.76 -4.70
N GLY A 88 11.07 1.53 -3.93
CA GLY A 88 10.23 0.94 -2.90
C GLY A 88 9.15 1.86 -2.36
N VAL A 89 8.27 1.26 -1.58
CA VAL A 89 7.18 1.93 -0.87
C VAL A 89 7.04 1.34 0.52
N GLY A 90 6.77 2.21 1.47
CA GLY A 90 6.47 1.85 2.85
C GLY A 90 5.14 2.43 3.31
N HIS A 91 4.59 1.83 4.35
CA HIS A 91 3.32 2.22 4.94
C HIS A 91 3.35 2.05 6.46
N VAL A 92 2.79 3.02 7.18
CA VAL A 92 2.39 2.90 8.59
C VAL A 92 0.88 3.00 8.67
N ARG A 93 0.25 2.05 9.36
CA ARG A 93 -1.20 1.91 9.41
C ARG A 93 -1.77 2.40 10.73
N TYR A 94 -2.84 3.18 10.62
CA TYR A 94 -3.81 3.40 11.68
C TYR A 94 -5.13 2.71 11.30
N SER A 95 -5.74 1.97 12.23
CA SER A 95 -6.93 1.17 11.91
C SER A 95 -8.17 2.03 11.80
N THR A 96 -8.53 2.41 10.59
CA THR A 96 -9.80 3.08 10.28
C THR A 96 -10.83 2.12 9.67
N ALA A 97 -10.38 1.08 8.97
CA ALA A 97 -11.22 0.08 8.33
C ALA A 97 -10.48 -1.28 8.23
N GLY A 98 -11.23 -2.36 8.34
CA GLY A 98 -10.71 -3.72 8.34
C GLY A 98 -10.22 -4.19 9.72
N SER A 99 -9.99 -5.50 9.87
CA SER A 99 -9.47 -6.07 11.11
C SER A 99 -7.99 -5.74 11.33
N SER A 100 -7.59 -5.61 12.60
CA SER A 100 -6.19 -5.42 13.02
C SER A 100 -5.43 -6.74 12.93
N THR A 101 -5.11 -7.16 11.70
CA THR A 101 -4.37 -8.39 11.44
C THR A 101 -3.19 -8.12 10.50
N ARG A 102 -2.19 -9.00 10.56
CA ARG A 102 -0.98 -8.88 9.73
C ARG A 102 -1.29 -8.91 8.23
N GLU A 103 -2.32 -9.63 7.82
CA GLU A 103 -2.77 -9.72 6.43
C GLU A 103 -3.16 -8.33 5.91
N ASN A 104 -3.80 -7.52 6.76
CA ASN A 104 -4.24 -6.17 6.45
C ASN A 104 -3.14 -5.11 6.54
N ALA A 105 -1.95 -5.46 7.04
CA ALA A 105 -0.80 -4.56 7.00
C ALA A 105 -0.39 -4.30 5.54
N GLN A 106 0.02 -3.07 5.26
CA GLN A 106 0.47 -2.65 3.93
C GLN A 106 2.00 -2.43 3.92
N PRO A 107 2.67 -2.47 2.75
CA PRO A 107 2.11 -2.61 1.40
C PRO A 107 1.46 -3.95 1.15
N LEU A 108 0.40 -3.95 0.33
CA LEU A 108 -0.19 -5.15 -0.22
C LEU A 108 0.67 -5.61 -1.40
N VAL A 109 1.13 -6.86 -1.38
CA VAL A 109 1.96 -7.44 -2.45
C VAL A 109 1.20 -8.60 -3.08
N LEU A 110 0.91 -8.49 -4.36
CA LEU A 110 0.16 -9.46 -5.14
C LEU A 110 0.94 -9.89 -6.39
N ASN A 111 0.91 -11.18 -6.67
CA ASN A 111 1.44 -11.74 -7.92
C ASN A 111 0.31 -11.90 -8.94
N TYR A 112 0.56 -11.50 -10.17
CA TYR A 112 -0.37 -11.67 -11.27
C TYR A 112 0.39 -11.88 -12.60
N VAL A 113 -0.33 -12.06 -13.71
CA VAL A 113 0.26 -12.44 -15.01
C VAL A 113 1.33 -11.47 -15.55
N LYS A 114 1.33 -10.21 -15.13
CA LYS A 114 2.34 -9.21 -15.54
C LYS A 114 3.49 -9.04 -14.52
N GLY A 115 3.55 -9.86 -13.48
CA GLY A 115 4.58 -9.80 -12.46
C GLY A 115 4.02 -9.56 -11.06
N THR A 116 4.72 -8.77 -10.25
CA THR A 116 4.31 -8.45 -8.87
C THR A 116 3.86 -6.99 -8.79
N LEU A 117 2.76 -6.76 -8.11
CA LEU A 117 2.24 -5.44 -7.75
C LEU A 117 2.40 -5.22 -6.25
N ALA A 118 3.09 -4.16 -5.86
CA ALA A 118 3.10 -3.66 -4.48
C ALA A 118 2.27 -2.37 -4.42
N LEU A 119 1.32 -2.30 -3.49
CA LEU A 119 0.40 -1.19 -3.33
C LEU A 119 0.37 -0.72 -1.88
N ALA A 120 0.62 0.57 -1.66
CA ALA A 120 0.33 1.26 -0.41
C ALA A 120 -0.71 2.36 -0.67
N HIS A 121 -1.74 2.40 0.16
CA HIS A 121 -2.86 3.31 0.01
C HIS A 121 -3.22 3.93 1.36
N ASN A 122 -3.22 5.25 1.40
CA ASN A 122 -3.78 6.01 2.52
C ASN A 122 -5.08 6.65 2.06
N GLY A 123 -6.19 6.17 2.58
CA GLY A 123 -7.54 6.61 2.23
C GLY A 123 -8.59 5.55 2.49
N ASN A 124 -9.82 5.85 2.12
CA ASN A 124 -10.94 4.92 2.24
C ASN A 124 -11.82 5.00 0.98
N LEU A 125 -12.03 3.85 0.35
CA LEU A 125 -12.86 3.72 -0.84
C LEU A 125 -14.32 3.51 -0.44
N VAL A 126 -15.17 4.52 -0.65
CA VAL A 126 -16.56 4.51 -0.17
C VAL A 126 -17.44 3.45 -0.84
N ASN A 127 -17.09 3.02 -2.05
CA ASN A 127 -17.79 1.98 -2.80
C ASN A 127 -17.01 0.65 -2.82
N ALA A 128 -16.09 0.43 -1.87
CA ALA A 128 -15.33 -0.82 -1.79
C ALA A 128 -16.23 -2.07 -1.66
N PRO A 129 -17.31 -2.08 -0.85
CA PRO A 129 -18.17 -3.25 -0.72
C PRO A 129 -18.85 -3.67 -2.03
N GLU A 130 -19.31 -2.70 -2.82
CA GLU A 130 -19.94 -2.94 -4.12
C GLU A 130 -18.93 -3.50 -5.12
N LEU A 131 -17.78 -2.86 -5.26
CA LEU A 131 -16.72 -3.28 -6.18
C LEU A 131 -16.15 -4.64 -5.78
N ARG A 132 -16.00 -4.90 -4.48
CA ARG A 132 -15.57 -6.21 -3.98
C ARG A 132 -16.54 -7.31 -4.39
N ARG A 133 -17.83 -7.09 -4.20
CA ARG A 133 -18.87 -8.04 -4.58
C ARG A 133 -18.88 -8.33 -6.08
N GLU A 134 -18.72 -7.30 -6.92
CA GLU A 134 -18.60 -7.47 -8.39
C GLU A 134 -17.39 -8.34 -8.76
N LEU A 135 -16.25 -8.11 -8.10
CA LEU A 135 -15.05 -8.90 -8.31
C LEU A 135 -15.24 -10.36 -7.85
N GLU A 136 -15.85 -10.59 -6.70
CA GLU A 136 -16.16 -11.93 -6.16
C GLU A 136 -17.08 -12.71 -7.12
N TYR A 137 -18.13 -12.07 -7.65
CA TYR A 137 -18.99 -12.69 -8.68
C TYR A 137 -18.22 -13.01 -9.97
N SER A 138 -17.14 -12.31 -10.28
CA SER A 138 -16.26 -12.62 -11.42
C SER A 138 -15.18 -13.65 -11.10
N GLY A 139 -15.15 -14.19 -9.87
CA GLY A 139 -14.22 -15.24 -9.44
C GLY A 139 -12.99 -14.72 -8.68
N ALA A 140 -12.94 -13.46 -8.27
CA ALA A 140 -11.85 -12.96 -7.43
C ALA A 140 -11.91 -13.57 -6.03
N ILE A 141 -10.76 -13.99 -5.50
CA ILE A 141 -10.61 -14.53 -4.15
C ILE A 141 -9.77 -13.55 -3.34
N PHE A 142 -10.41 -12.89 -2.39
CA PHE A 142 -9.76 -11.91 -1.53
C PHE A 142 -9.09 -12.57 -0.33
N GLN A 143 -7.95 -12.05 0.05
CA GLN A 143 -7.16 -12.54 1.19
C GLN A 143 -7.18 -11.56 2.37
N THR A 144 -7.59 -10.32 2.12
CA THR A 144 -7.66 -9.27 3.13
C THR A 144 -9.07 -8.67 3.21
N THR A 145 -9.29 -7.85 4.22
CA THR A 145 -10.56 -7.11 4.38
C THR A 145 -10.43 -5.63 3.99
N ILE A 146 -9.24 -5.18 3.57
CA ILE A 146 -8.99 -3.79 3.22
C ILE A 146 -9.45 -3.47 1.80
N ASP A 147 -9.83 -2.23 1.59
CA ASP A 147 -10.23 -1.68 0.29
C ASP A 147 -9.09 -1.61 -0.72
N SER A 148 -7.85 -1.54 -0.24
CA SER A 148 -6.65 -1.54 -1.07
C SER A 148 -6.54 -2.79 -1.94
N GLU A 149 -7.05 -3.94 -1.49
CA GLU A 149 -7.06 -5.16 -2.30
C GLU A 149 -8.05 -5.05 -3.47
N VAL A 150 -9.18 -4.37 -3.28
CA VAL A 150 -10.12 -4.06 -4.37
C VAL A 150 -9.45 -3.19 -5.43
N ILE A 151 -8.72 -2.16 -4.98
CA ILE A 151 -7.93 -1.28 -5.87
C ILE A 151 -6.91 -2.11 -6.65
N ALA A 152 -6.16 -2.98 -5.98
CA ALA A 152 -5.13 -3.80 -6.60
C ALA A 152 -5.71 -4.76 -7.67
N TYR A 153 -6.87 -5.38 -7.41
CA TYR A 153 -7.55 -6.22 -8.38
C TYR A 153 -7.98 -5.46 -9.64
N HIS A 154 -8.54 -4.26 -9.47
CA HIS A 154 -8.92 -3.43 -10.61
C HIS A 154 -7.71 -2.99 -11.43
N ILE A 155 -6.62 -2.56 -10.77
CA ILE A 155 -5.37 -2.20 -11.44
C ILE A 155 -4.81 -3.41 -12.19
N ALA A 156 -4.73 -4.57 -11.55
CA ALA A 156 -4.21 -5.79 -12.18
C ALA A 156 -5.05 -6.19 -13.42
N ARG A 157 -6.38 -6.10 -13.34
CA ARG A 157 -7.29 -6.38 -14.46
C ARG A 157 -7.09 -5.42 -15.63
N GLU A 158 -7.04 -4.13 -15.37
CA GLU A 158 -6.83 -3.13 -16.42
C GLU A 158 -5.40 -3.17 -16.97
N ARG A 159 -4.42 -3.51 -16.14
CA ARG A 159 -3.03 -3.67 -16.54
C ARG A 159 -2.80 -4.78 -17.56
N VAL A 160 -3.65 -5.80 -17.60
CA VAL A 160 -3.61 -6.83 -18.64
C VAL A 160 -3.86 -6.23 -20.02
N ARG A 161 -4.68 -5.18 -20.10
CA ARG A 161 -5.09 -4.52 -21.33
C ARG A 161 -4.25 -3.29 -21.69
N THR A 162 -3.47 -2.76 -20.75
CA THR A 162 -2.71 -1.53 -20.89
C THR A 162 -1.20 -1.78 -20.87
N ALA A 163 -0.46 -0.88 -21.50
CA ALA A 163 1.00 -0.97 -21.55
C ALA A 163 1.67 -0.52 -20.25
N THR A 164 1.06 0.37 -19.47
CA THR A 164 1.64 0.93 -18.24
C THR A 164 0.68 0.84 -17.06
N VAL A 165 1.22 0.98 -15.85
CA VAL A 165 0.41 1.00 -14.61
C VAL A 165 -0.39 2.29 -14.51
N GLU A 166 0.19 3.41 -14.91
CA GLU A 166 -0.48 4.70 -14.92
C GLU A 166 -1.74 4.66 -15.79
N ALA A 167 -1.65 4.07 -16.99
CA ALA A 167 -2.81 3.89 -17.85
C ALA A 167 -3.87 2.98 -17.21
N ALA A 168 -3.48 1.92 -16.51
CA ALA A 168 -4.40 1.06 -15.78
C ALA A 168 -5.12 1.82 -14.65
N VAL A 169 -4.38 2.62 -13.87
CA VAL A 169 -4.96 3.45 -12.80
C VAL A 169 -5.94 4.48 -13.37
N TRP A 170 -5.60 5.12 -14.49
CA TRP A 170 -6.48 6.07 -15.16
C TRP A 170 -7.80 5.44 -15.61
N LEU A 171 -7.80 4.18 -16.06
CA LEU A 171 -9.00 3.45 -16.46
C LEU A 171 -9.86 2.99 -15.27
N CYS A 172 -9.32 2.97 -14.07
CA CYS A 172 -10.07 2.65 -12.84
C CYS A 172 -11.00 3.81 -12.41
N SER A 173 -11.79 4.35 -13.34
CA SER A 173 -12.73 5.45 -13.10
C SER A 173 -13.88 5.12 -12.15
N LEU A 174 -14.03 3.85 -11.77
CA LEU A 174 -15.06 3.35 -10.85
C LEU A 174 -14.77 3.68 -9.39
N PHE A 175 -13.54 4.07 -9.05
CA PHE A 175 -13.18 4.36 -7.68
C PHE A 175 -13.80 5.67 -7.19
N ARG A 176 -14.60 5.56 -6.13
CA ARG A 176 -15.13 6.69 -5.38
C ARG A 176 -14.40 6.80 -4.06
N VAL A 177 -13.53 7.79 -3.95
CA VAL A 177 -12.83 8.10 -2.69
C VAL A 177 -13.65 9.13 -1.93
N LYS A 178 -13.85 8.90 -0.63
CA LYS A 178 -14.48 9.88 0.24
C LYS A 178 -13.67 11.18 0.15
N PRO A 179 -14.26 12.33 -0.18
CA PRO A 179 -13.55 13.58 -0.10
C PRO A 179 -13.24 13.84 1.38
N SER A 180 -12.06 13.44 1.83
CA SER A 180 -11.52 13.93 3.07
C SER A 180 -11.00 15.32 2.77
N GLU A 181 -11.53 16.30 3.45
CA GLU A 181 -11.02 17.66 3.42
C GLU A 181 -9.52 17.60 3.74
N LYS A 182 -8.68 17.90 2.74
CA LYS A 182 -7.22 18.08 2.83
C LYS A 182 -6.31 16.85 3.00
N VAL A 183 -6.67 15.66 2.61
CA VAL A 183 -5.68 14.58 2.49
C VAL A 183 -5.12 14.54 1.08
N SER A 184 -3.80 14.70 0.95
CA SER A 184 -3.07 14.42 -0.28
C SER A 184 -3.30 12.98 -0.68
N LYS A 185 -4.01 12.75 -1.79
CA LYS A 185 -4.25 11.40 -2.34
C LYS A 185 -2.94 10.90 -2.93
N THR A 186 -2.11 10.29 -2.11
CA THR A 186 -0.85 9.71 -2.58
C THR A 186 -1.05 8.22 -2.80
N PHE A 187 -1.17 7.83 -4.06
CA PHE A 187 -1.01 6.44 -4.47
C PHE A 187 0.45 6.21 -4.77
N SER A 188 1.06 5.24 -4.11
CA SER A 188 2.38 4.76 -4.47
C SER A 188 2.24 3.34 -5.02
N ILE A 189 2.48 3.19 -6.30
CA ILE A 189 2.38 1.92 -7.01
C ILE A 189 3.74 1.61 -7.61
N THR A 190 4.32 0.50 -7.16
CA THR A 190 5.55 -0.02 -7.72
C THR A 190 5.23 -1.26 -8.53
N SER A 191 5.39 -1.21 -9.83
CA SER A 191 5.29 -2.39 -10.69
C SER A 191 6.45 -2.43 -11.66
N LYS A 192 7.14 -3.55 -11.72
CA LYS A 192 8.12 -3.80 -12.75
C LYS A 192 7.45 -4.52 -13.91
N VAL A 193 7.38 -3.83 -15.05
CA VAL A 193 6.89 -4.42 -16.30
C VAL A 193 8.07 -4.70 -17.19
N PRO A 194 8.15 -5.90 -17.79
CA PRO A 194 9.08 -6.13 -18.89
C PRO A 194 8.72 -5.22 -20.07
N ALA A 195 9.73 -4.52 -20.63
CA ALA A 195 9.63 -4.00 -21.98
C ALA A 195 9.40 -5.18 -22.96
N PRO A 196 8.67 -4.94 -24.07
CA PRO A 196 8.34 -5.98 -25.03
C PRO A 196 9.58 -6.63 -25.62
#